data_4d5a6e013bc570b268bf1ecd993b40b9
#
_entry.id   4d5a6e013bc570b268bf1ecd993b40b9
#
_cell.length_a   1.000
_cell.length_b   1.000
_cell.length_c   1.000
_cell.angle_alpha   90.00
_cell.angle_beta   90.00
_cell.angle_gamma   90.00
#
_symmetry.space_group_name_H-M   'P 1'
#
loop_
_entity.id
_entity.type
_entity.pdbx_description
1 polymer ?
#
loop_
_entity_poly.entity_id
_entity_poly.type
_entity_poly.pdbx_seq_one_letter_code
_entity_poly.pdbx_strand_id
1 'polypeptide(L)'
;DAITIFNSDNKVVPNALELFNNAYYSGCDAIQAHRMTENLNTNIAVLNATSEEINNHLFRKAHTALGFSSALIGSGMMFDFEMFQEIAPRLSGSDLAKATEMELLKENIYTEYMEEIVCYCKRTDDTSGYSKERQRWLGSQYRSSILALQQFPIAFLQGKWDLCEKLFQWLLPSRFLLILYITICAVAMTFLEWPLATKWYALL
;
A
#
# COMPACT_ATOMS: atom_id res chain seq x y z
N ASP A 1 11.22 23.04 6.07
CA ASP A 1 11.97 21.86 6.55
C ASP A 1 11.19 20.58 6.24
N ALA A 2 11.88 19.45 6.02
CA ALA A 2 11.28 18.15 5.77
C ALA A 2 11.71 17.11 6.81
N ILE A 3 10.84 16.14 7.09
CA ILE A 3 11.12 15.00 7.95
C ILE A 3 11.16 13.71 7.13
N THR A 4 12.19 12.89 7.31
CA THR A 4 12.30 11.57 6.69
C THR A 4 12.16 10.47 7.72
N ILE A 5 11.38 9.43 7.37
CA ILE A 5 11.07 8.31 8.28
C ILE A 5 11.60 7.01 7.68
N PHE A 6 12.51 6.37 8.43
CA PHE A 6 13.06 5.06 8.09
C PHE A 6 12.94 4.11 9.28
N ASN A 7 12.79 2.82 9.00
CA ASN A 7 12.94 1.80 10.05
C ASN A 7 14.43 1.59 10.37
N SER A 8 14.73 1.20 11.59
CA SER A 8 16.10 1.02 12.10
C SER A 8 16.91 -0.06 11.39
N ASP A 9 16.25 -0.98 10.69
CA ASP A 9 16.83 -2.08 9.92
C ASP A 9 17.03 -1.78 8.44
N ASN A 10 16.66 -0.58 8.01
CA ASN A 10 16.70 -0.21 6.60
C ASN A 10 18.09 0.32 6.20
N LYS A 11 18.51 -0.04 5.00
CA LYS A 11 19.66 0.57 4.31
C LYS A 11 19.15 1.40 3.15
N VAL A 12 19.67 2.59 2.99
CA VAL A 12 19.29 3.50 1.91
C VAL A 12 20.47 3.76 1.00
N VAL A 13 20.19 4.15 -0.24
CA VAL A 13 21.24 4.60 -1.17
C VAL A 13 21.99 5.81 -0.60
N PRO A 14 23.30 5.96 -0.84
CA PRO A 14 24.11 7.02 -0.22
C PRO A 14 23.59 8.44 -0.45
N ASN A 15 22.99 8.70 -1.60
CA ASN A 15 22.44 10.00 -2.01
C ASN A 15 20.93 10.16 -1.69
N ALA A 16 20.34 9.29 -0.87
CA ALA A 16 18.91 9.32 -0.59
C ALA A 16 18.41 10.67 -0.05
N LEU A 17 19.14 11.26 0.91
CA LEU A 17 18.77 12.56 1.48
C LEU A 17 18.86 13.70 0.46
N GLU A 18 19.83 13.64 -0.45
CA GLU A 18 19.95 14.62 -1.54
C GLU A 18 18.77 14.50 -2.51
N LEU A 19 18.39 13.29 -2.88
CA LEU A 19 17.24 13.04 -3.75
C LEU A 19 15.93 13.49 -3.11
N PHE A 20 15.71 13.17 -1.82
CA PHE A 20 14.55 13.69 -1.08
C PHE A 20 14.52 15.21 -1.04
N ASN A 21 15.66 15.83 -0.75
CA ASN A 21 15.77 17.28 -0.69
C ASN A 21 15.47 17.93 -2.06
N ASN A 22 15.96 17.36 -3.14
CA ASN A 22 15.69 17.84 -4.50
C ASN A 22 14.20 17.72 -4.84
N ALA A 23 13.57 16.62 -4.48
CA ALA A 23 12.14 16.40 -4.68
C ALA A 23 11.29 17.38 -3.83
N TYR A 24 11.66 17.60 -2.58
CA TYR A 24 11.02 18.59 -1.71
C TYR A 24 11.08 20.00 -2.30
N TYR A 25 12.26 20.44 -2.76
CA TYR A 25 12.41 21.73 -3.44
C TYR A 25 11.69 21.82 -4.79
N SER A 26 11.33 20.68 -5.38
CA SER A 26 10.50 20.64 -6.58
C SER A 26 8.99 20.74 -6.28
N GLY A 27 8.62 20.83 -4.98
CA GLY A 27 7.24 21.03 -4.54
C GLY A 27 6.52 19.75 -4.12
N CYS A 28 7.24 18.67 -3.79
CA CYS A 28 6.63 17.43 -3.26
C CYS A 28 6.56 17.49 -1.74
N ASP A 29 5.35 17.64 -1.19
CA ASP A 29 5.11 17.72 0.26
C ASP A 29 5.13 16.33 0.95
N ALA A 30 4.81 15.28 0.21
CA ALA A 30 4.85 13.90 0.70
C ALA A 30 5.44 12.96 -0.36
N ILE A 31 6.40 12.12 0.04
CA ILE A 31 7.11 11.20 -0.85
C ILE A 31 7.19 9.81 -0.24
N GLN A 32 6.98 8.80 -1.07
CA GLN A 32 7.27 7.40 -0.78
C GLN A 32 8.43 6.93 -1.65
N ALA A 33 9.52 6.50 -1.02
CA ALA A 33 10.66 5.90 -1.68
C ALA A 33 10.37 4.46 -2.17
N HIS A 34 11.14 3.99 -3.13
CA HIS A 34 11.11 2.62 -3.62
C HIS A 34 11.68 1.67 -2.59
N ARG A 35 10.86 0.75 -2.05
CA ARG A 35 11.31 -0.26 -1.09
C ARG A 35 11.64 -1.56 -1.79
N MET A 36 12.86 -2.05 -1.59
CA MET A 36 13.36 -3.32 -2.10
C MET A 36 13.70 -4.29 -0.98
N THR A 37 13.59 -5.58 -1.24
CA THR A 37 14.06 -6.63 -0.32
C THR A 37 15.55 -6.87 -0.51
N GLU A 38 16.33 -6.79 0.58
CA GLU A 38 17.79 -7.00 0.53
C GLU A 38 18.16 -8.48 0.36
N ASN A 39 17.46 -9.37 1.06
CA ASN A 39 17.77 -10.79 1.09
C ASN A 39 16.94 -11.59 0.08
N LEU A 40 17.62 -12.37 -0.76
CA LEU A 40 17.00 -13.23 -1.78
C LEU A 40 17.49 -14.70 -1.65
N ASN A 41 17.92 -15.08 -0.45
CA ASN A 41 18.59 -16.35 -0.16
C ASN A 41 17.63 -17.54 0.04
N THR A 42 16.33 -17.29 0.19
CA THR A 42 15.31 -18.33 0.36
C THR A 42 14.12 -18.12 -0.58
N ASN A 43 13.38 -19.20 -0.89
CA ASN A 43 12.17 -19.10 -1.72
C ASN A 43 11.12 -18.16 -1.11
N ILE A 44 11.05 -18.08 0.23
CA ILE A 44 10.15 -17.17 0.94
C ILE A 44 10.58 -15.72 0.76
N ALA A 45 11.88 -15.45 0.86
CA ALA A 45 12.41 -14.10 0.63
C ALA A 45 12.18 -13.64 -0.81
N VAL A 46 12.38 -14.52 -1.80
CA VAL A 46 12.10 -14.25 -3.21
C VAL A 46 10.61 -13.99 -3.44
N LEU A 47 9.72 -14.78 -2.84
CA LEU A 47 8.27 -14.57 -2.93
C LEU A 47 7.85 -13.21 -2.34
N ASN A 48 8.45 -12.84 -1.19
CA ASN A 48 8.22 -11.53 -0.56
C ASN A 48 8.73 -10.40 -1.45
N ALA A 49 9.94 -10.52 -2.01
CA ALA A 49 10.52 -9.54 -2.91
C ALA A 49 9.65 -9.34 -4.17
N THR A 50 9.22 -10.42 -4.80
CA THR A 50 8.33 -10.36 -5.97
C THR A 50 6.99 -9.70 -5.63
N SER A 51 6.40 -10.04 -4.48
CA SER A 51 5.15 -9.41 -4.03
C SER A 51 5.32 -7.91 -3.77
N GLU A 52 6.45 -7.48 -3.20
CA GLU A 52 6.75 -6.08 -2.96
C GLU A 52 6.91 -5.32 -4.29
N GLU A 53 7.65 -5.89 -5.27
CA GLU A 53 7.82 -5.27 -6.58
C GLU A 53 6.50 -5.15 -7.35
N ILE A 54 5.63 -6.15 -7.28
CA ILE A 54 4.28 -6.05 -7.86
C ILE A 54 3.51 -4.89 -7.22
N ASN A 55 3.61 -4.73 -5.89
CA ASN A 55 2.95 -3.63 -5.19
C ASN A 55 3.58 -2.27 -5.53
N ASN A 56 4.91 -2.19 -5.68
CA ASN A 56 5.61 -0.99 -6.14
C ASN A 56 5.09 -0.54 -7.52
N HIS A 57 4.93 -1.48 -8.45
CA HIS A 57 4.44 -1.16 -9.79
C HIS A 57 2.96 -0.80 -9.81
N LEU A 58 2.09 -1.58 -9.15
CA LEU A 58 0.64 -1.40 -9.23
C LEU A 58 0.12 -0.26 -8.36
N PHE A 59 0.50 -0.22 -7.06
CA PHE A 59 -0.12 0.68 -6.08
C PHE A 59 0.71 1.93 -5.78
N ARG A 60 1.87 2.09 -6.43
CA ARG A 60 2.72 3.25 -6.27
C ARG A 60 3.02 3.88 -7.63
N LYS A 61 3.89 3.28 -8.44
CA LYS A 61 4.30 3.83 -9.74
C LYS A 61 3.14 4.05 -10.71
N ALA A 62 2.27 3.06 -10.89
CA ALA A 62 1.11 3.20 -11.78
C ALA A 62 0.10 4.22 -11.26
N HIS A 63 -0.09 4.32 -9.92
CA HIS A 63 -0.99 5.31 -9.33
C HIS A 63 -0.50 6.74 -9.56
N THR A 64 0.78 7.02 -9.26
CA THR A 64 1.34 8.35 -9.52
C THR A 64 1.34 8.69 -11.01
N ALA A 65 1.59 7.72 -11.89
CA ALA A 65 1.48 7.93 -13.33
C ALA A 65 0.05 8.25 -13.81
N LEU A 66 -0.97 7.83 -13.06
CA LEU A 66 -2.39 8.16 -13.31
C LEU A 66 -2.87 9.43 -12.58
N GLY A 67 -1.99 10.08 -11.81
CA GLY A 67 -2.33 11.27 -11.02
C GLY A 67 -3.00 10.97 -9.68
N PHE A 68 -2.92 9.73 -9.18
CA PHE A 68 -3.36 9.34 -7.83
C PHE A 68 -2.20 9.24 -6.87
N SER A 69 -2.47 9.42 -5.59
CA SER A 69 -1.46 9.31 -4.53
C SER A 69 -0.89 7.91 -4.41
N SER A 70 0.42 7.85 -4.21
CA SER A 70 1.14 6.61 -3.91
C SER A 70 0.69 6.00 -2.58
N ALA A 71 0.75 4.68 -2.46
CA ALA A 71 0.54 3.98 -1.20
C ALA A 71 1.78 4.10 -0.30
N LEU A 72 1.58 4.45 0.97
CA LEU A 72 2.62 4.49 1.99
C LEU A 72 2.93 3.11 2.57
N ILE A 73 4.19 2.88 2.97
CA ILE A 73 4.68 1.58 3.44
C ILE A 73 5.19 1.61 4.89
N GLY A 74 5.25 2.80 5.50
CA GLY A 74 5.76 2.96 6.86
C GLY A 74 7.28 3.11 6.96
N SER A 75 8.00 3.13 5.84
CA SER A 75 9.44 3.38 5.80
C SER A 75 9.86 3.93 4.43
N GLY A 76 10.94 4.71 4.40
CA GLY A 76 11.35 5.43 3.20
C GLY A 76 10.34 6.50 2.82
N MET A 77 9.81 7.21 3.79
CA MET A 77 8.84 8.28 3.59
C MET A 77 9.48 9.63 3.92
N MET A 78 9.09 10.65 3.19
CA MET A 78 9.42 12.05 3.50
C MET A 78 8.13 12.86 3.51
N PHE A 79 8.07 13.81 4.42
CA PHE A 79 6.95 14.75 4.56
C PHE A 79 7.48 16.16 4.85
N ASP A 80 6.74 17.17 4.40
CA ASP A 80 6.93 18.52 4.92
C ASP A 80 6.75 18.52 6.43
N PHE A 81 7.63 19.22 7.15
CA PHE A 81 7.66 19.15 8.62
C PHE A 81 6.45 19.82 9.26
N GLU A 82 6.06 21.00 8.79
CA GLU A 82 4.94 21.76 9.34
C GLU A 82 3.63 21.00 9.11
N MET A 83 3.42 20.53 7.91
CA MET A 83 2.27 19.70 7.54
C MET A 83 2.20 18.42 8.37
N PHE A 84 3.32 17.70 8.52
CA PHE A 84 3.35 16.47 9.29
C PHE A 84 3.10 16.70 10.79
N GLN A 85 3.59 17.82 11.33
CA GLN A 85 3.34 18.22 12.74
C GLN A 85 1.84 18.43 13.02
N GLU A 86 1.07 18.93 12.04
CA GLU A 86 -0.38 19.10 12.17
C GLU A 86 -1.15 17.77 12.11
N ILE A 87 -0.65 16.83 11.30
CA ILE A 87 -1.29 15.52 11.09
C ILE A 87 -0.94 14.55 12.22
N ALA A 88 0.30 14.56 12.71
CA ALA A 88 0.83 13.58 13.67
C ALA A 88 -0.06 13.35 14.91
N PRO A 89 -0.67 14.36 15.55
CA PRO A 89 -1.57 14.15 16.70
C PRO A 89 -2.86 13.39 16.36
N ARG A 90 -3.27 13.38 15.10
CA ARG A 90 -4.49 12.71 14.62
C ARG A 90 -4.24 11.25 14.28
N LEU A 91 -2.97 10.85 14.14
CA LEU A 91 -2.60 9.50 13.77
C LEU A 91 -2.95 8.52 14.89
N SER A 92 -3.76 7.51 14.57
CA SER A 92 -4.19 6.49 15.51
C SER A 92 -4.29 5.12 14.84
N GLY A 93 -4.12 4.08 15.64
CA GLY A 93 -4.24 2.70 15.15
C GLY A 93 -2.92 1.95 15.09
N SER A 94 -2.99 0.69 14.69
CA SER A 94 -1.84 -0.23 14.63
C SER A 94 -1.05 -0.15 13.33
N ASP A 95 -1.56 0.56 12.33
CA ASP A 95 -0.95 0.75 11.00
C ASP A 95 -0.82 2.24 10.74
N LEU A 96 0.31 2.80 11.22
CA LEU A 96 0.57 4.23 11.11
C LEU A 96 0.71 4.69 9.65
N ALA A 97 1.21 3.85 8.75
CA ALA A 97 1.32 4.20 7.34
C ALA A 97 -0.06 4.48 6.72
N LYS A 98 -1.02 3.59 6.95
CA LYS A 98 -2.40 3.78 6.47
C LYS A 98 -3.11 4.94 7.17
N ALA A 99 -2.83 5.16 8.46
CA ALA A 99 -3.39 6.31 9.18
C ALA A 99 -2.87 7.63 8.59
N THR A 100 -1.55 7.72 8.33
CA THR A 100 -0.94 8.87 7.67
C THR A 100 -1.50 9.08 6.26
N GLU A 101 -1.59 8.02 5.46
CA GLU A 101 -2.17 8.05 4.11
C GLU A 101 -3.60 8.61 4.12
N MET A 102 -4.43 8.18 5.08
CA MET A 102 -5.80 8.68 5.24
C MET A 102 -5.84 10.17 5.58
N GLU A 103 -5.02 10.65 6.50
CA GLU A 103 -5.01 12.07 6.88
C GLU A 103 -4.48 12.96 5.75
N LEU A 104 -3.42 12.53 5.04
CA LEU A 104 -2.92 13.24 3.85
C LEU A 104 -4.01 13.39 2.79
N LEU A 105 -4.72 12.31 2.47
CA LEU A 105 -5.79 12.33 1.47
C LEU A 105 -7.01 13.16 1.90
N LYS A 106 -7.30 13.24 3.20
CA LYS A 106 -8.35 14.13 3.71
C LYS A 106 -8.02 15.60 3.52
N GLU A 107 -6.74 15.96 3.64
CA GLU A 107 -6.25 17.31 3.41
C GLU A 107 -5.94 17.58 1.92
N ASN A 108 -6.20 16.62 1.02
CA ASN A 108 -5.87 16.63 -0.41
C ASN A 108 -4.37 16.80 -0.68
N ILE A 109 -3.52 16.23 0.17
CA ILE A 109 -2.07 16.21 0.01
C ILE A 109 -1.70 15.01 -0.82
N TYR A 110 -1.05 15.25 -1.96
CA TYR A 110 -0.62 14.23 -2.89
C TYR A 110 0.68 13.58 -2.42
N THR A 111 0.75 12.26 -2.48
CA THR A 111 1.98 11.50 -2.17
C THR A 111 2.63 11.05 -3.47
N GLU A 112 3.85 11.56 -3.73
CA GLU A 112 4.66 11.16 -4.89
C GLU A 112 5.39 9.85 -4.63
N TYR A 113 5.62 9.04 -5.68
CA TYR A 113 6.46 7.86 -5.63
C TYR A 113 7.78 8.10 -6.36
N MET A 114 8.89 7.93 -5.63
CA MET A 114 10.24 8.11 -6.16
C MET A 114 10.95 6.77 -6.30
N GLU A 115 11.04 6.27 -7.53
CA GLU A 115 11.73 5.00 -7.85
C GLU A 115 13.25 5.10 -7.65
N GLU A 116 13.81 6.30 -7.81
CA GLU A 116 15.24 6.55 -7.71
C GLU A 116 15.77 6.50 -6.27
N ILE A 117 14.90 6.72 -5.28
CA ILE A 117 15.25 6.67 -3.86
C ILE A 117 15.01 5.25 -3.36
N VAL A 118 16.06 4.43 -3.38
CA VAL A 118 15.94 3.02 -3.00
C VAL A 118 16.20 2.83 -1.51
N CYS A 119 15.26 2.15 -0.85
CA CYS A 119 15.31 1.76 0.55
C CYS A 119 15.29 0.24 0.66
N TYR A 120 16.41 -0.37 1.05
CA TYR A 120 16.54 -1.81 1.23
C TYR A 120 16.05 -2.22 2.61
N CYS A 121 15.21 -3.24 2.68
CA CYS A 121 14.74 -3.83 3.93
C CYS A 121 15.01 -5.34 3.96
N LYS A 122 15.39 -5.85 5.13
CA LYS A 122 15.55 -7.28 5.32
C LYS A 122 14.19 -7.90 5.64
N ARG A 123 13.81 -8.92 4.88
CA ARG A 123 12.57 -9.66 5.09
C ARG A 123 12.81 -10.97 5.82
N THR A 124 11.79 -11.47 6.46
CA THR A 124 11.81 -12.74 7.19
C THR A 124 12.09 -13.90 6.23
N ASP A 125 13.12 -14.71 6.56
CA ASP A 125 13.53 -15.89 5.81
C ASP A 125 12.81 -17.16 6.29
N ASP A 126 12.13 -17.08 7.43
CA ASP A 126 11.50 -18.18 8.14
C ASP A 126 10.00 -18.26 7.87
N THR A 127 9.50 -19.50 7.72
CA THR A 127 8.08 -19.79 7.46
C THR A 127 7.17 -19.32 8.60
N SER A 128 7.62 -19.44 9.84
CA SER A 128 6.84 -19.05 11.02
C SER A 128 6.70 -17.53 11.13
N GLY A 129 7.77 -16.80 10.85
CA GLY A 129 7.79 -15.35 10.78
C GLY A 129 6.91 -14.83 9.65
N TYR A 130 7.00 -15.43 8.47
CA TYR A 130 6.15 -15.11 7.32
C TYR A 130 4.66 -15.27 7.65
N SER A 131 4.27 -16.38 8.28
CA SER A 131 2.89 -16.62 8.67
C SER A 131 2.36 -15.56 9.65
N LYS A 132 3.16 -15.18 10.66
CA LYS A 132 2.81 -14.12 11.62
C LYS A 132 2.68 -12.74 10.95
N GLU A 133 3.61 -12.41 10.06
CA GLU A 133 3.57 -11.17 9.29
C GLU A 133 2.31 -11.10 8.41
N ARG A 134 1.97 -12.22 7.75
CA ARG A 134 0.77 -12.34 6.93
C ARG A 134 -0.53 -12.23 7.74
N GLN A 135 -0.58 -12.82 8.93
CA GLN A 135 -1.73 -12.67 9.83
C GLN A 135 -1.93 -11.22 10.29
N ARG A 136 -0.85 -10.53 10.66
CA ARG A 136 -0.91 -9.09 11.02
C ARG A 136 -1.40 -8.25 9.84
N TRP A 137 -0.87 -8.51 8.65
CA TRP A 137 -1.29 -7.82 7.43
C TRP A 137 -2.76 -8.03 7.13
N LEU A 138 -3.27 -9.27 7.20
CA LEU A 138 -4.70 -9.57 7.02
C LEU A 138 -5.55 -8.84 8.05
N GLY A 139 -5.16 -8.85 9.33
CA GLY A 139 -5.88 -8.13 10.39
C GLY A 139 -5.92 -6.61 10.16
N SER A 140 -4.83 -6.02 9.66
CA SER A 140 -4.81 -4.61 9.24
C SER A 140 -5.74 -4.36 8.04
N GLN A 141 -5.72 -5.25 7.04
CA GLN A 141 -6.58 -5.14 5.86
C GLN A 141 -8.06 -5.14 6.21
N TYR A 142 -8.51 -6.06 7.09
CA TYR A 142 -9.91 -6.09 7.53
C TYR A 142 -10.35 -4.81 8.23
N ARG A 143 -9.52 -4.29 9.15
CA ARG A 143 -9.82 -3.01 9.82
C ARG A 143 -9.92 -1.86 8.83
N SER A 144 -8.99 -1.80 7.88
CA SER A 144 -9.00 -0.78 6.83
C SER A 144 -10.23 -0.90 5.93
N SER A 145 -10.68 -2.12 5.61
CA SER A 145 -11.88 -2.33 4.80
C SER A 145 -13.16 -1.86 5.52
N ILE A 146 -13.27 -2.09 6.84
CA ILE A 146 -14.41 -1.57 7.63
C ILE A 146 -14.40 -0.03 7.63
N LEU A 147 -13.23 0.56 7.84
CA LEU A 147 -13.05 2.01 7.82
C LEU A 147 -13.39 2.60 6.44
N ALA A 148 -12.99 1.92 5.38
CA ALA A 148 -13.30 2.30 4.01
C ALA A 148 -14.80 2.27 3.73
N LEU A 149 -15.53 1.24 4.20
CA LEU A 149 -16.99 1.19 4.06
C LEU A 149 -17.70 2.38 4.71
N GLN A 150 -17.18 2.85 5.84
CA GLN A 150 -17.75 4.00 6.55
C GLN A 150 -17.42 5.33 5.90
N GLN A 151 -16.20 5.49 5.39
CA GLN A 151 -15.69 6.76 4.85
C GLN A 151 -16.00 6.96 3.36
N PHE A 152 -16.13 5.87 2.60
CA PHE A 152 -16.33 5.94 1.15
C PHE A 152 -17.53 6.79 0.72
N PRO A 153 -18.74 6.64 1.30
CA PRO A 153 -19.89 7.46 0.92
C PRO A 153 -19.64 8.95 1.18
N ILE A 154 -18.96 9.28 2.28
CA ILE A 154 -18.66 10.65 2.67
C ILE A 154 -17.66 11.27 1.69
N ALA A 155 -16.55 10.55 1.39
CA ALA A 155 -15.54 10.97 0.45
C ALA A 155 -16.13 11.19 -0.96
N PHE A 156 -17.00 10.28 -1.39
CA PHE A 156 -17.69 10.38 -2.69
C PHE A 156 -18.57 11.63 -2.78
N LEU A 157 -19.38 11.92 -1.76
CA LEU A 157 -20.22 13.11 -1.71
C LEU A 157 -19.41 14.41 -1.64
N GLN A 158 -18.20 14.37 -1.08
CA GLN A 158 -17.27 15.50 -1.02
C GLN A 158 -16.46 15.69 -2.31
N GLY A 159 -16.55 14.77 -3.27
CA GLY A 159 -15.80 14.83 -4.52
C GLY A 159 -14.30 14.57 -4.38
N LYS A 160 -13.86 13.92 -3.28
CA LYS A 160 -12.45 13.59 -3.01
C LYS A 160 -12.07 12.30 -3.72
N TRP A 161 -11.79 12.39 -5.02
CA TRP A 161 -11.60 11.24 -5.90
C TRP A 161 -10.38 10.39 -5.53
N ASP A 162 -9.26 11.01 -5.14
CA ASP A 162 -8.04 10.29 -4.72
C ASP A 162 -8.31 9.48 -3.43
N LEU A 163 -9.02 10.08 -2.47
CA LEU A 163 -9.47 9.39 -1.27
C LEU A 163 -10.44 8.24 -1.62
N CYS A 164 -11.39 8.46 -2.53
CA CYS A 164 -12.32 7.41 -2.97
C CYS A 164 -11.59 6.22 -3.60
N GLU A 165 -10.62 6.49 -4.47
CA GLU A 165 -9.80 5.47 -5.11
C GLU A 165 -9.05 4.65 -4.06
N LYS A 166 -8.42 5.29 -3.09
CA LYS A 166 -7.71 4.63 -1.99
C LYS A 166 -8.61 3.79 -1.10
N LEU A 167 -9.77 4.31 -0.73
CA LEU A 167 -10.77 3.57 0.04
C LEU A 167 -11.29 2.36 -0.74
N PHE A 168 -11.45 2.49 -2.06
CA PHE A 168 -11.80 1.37 -2.94
C PHE A 168 -10.72 0.28 -2.93
N GLN A 169 -9.43 0.65 -2.99
CA GLN A 169 -8.32 -0.31 -2.85
C GLN A 169 -8.40 -1.08 -1.52
N TRP A 170 -8.74 -0.39 -0.42
CA TRP A 170 -8.85 -1.04 0.89
C TRP A 170 -10.08 -1.95 1.00
N LEU A 171 -11.12 -1.72 0.18
CA LEU A 171 -12.28 -2.59 0.08
C LEU A 171 -12.00 -3.86 -0.72
N LEU A 172 -11.00 -3.86 -1.59
CA LEU A 172 -10.67 -5.03 -2.39
C LEU A 172 -10.28 -6.21 -1.48
N PRO A 173 -10.95 -7.36 -1.61
CA PRO A 173 -10.61 -8.54 -0.84
C PRO A 173 -9.20 -9.02 -1.19
N SER A 174 -8.54 -9.70 -0.25
CA SER A 174 -7.25 -10.32 -0.56
C SER A 174 -7.41 -11.28 -1.75
N ARG A 175 -6.38 -11.38 -2.59
CA ARG A 175 -6.39 -12.24 -3.80
C ARG A 175 -6.85 -13.67 -3.50
N PHE A 176 -6.49 -14.20 -2.33
CA PHE A 176 -6.94 -15.54 -1.88
C PHE A 176 -8.44 -15.62 -1.65
N LEU A 177 -9.04 -14.62 -1.02
CA LEU A 177 -10.49 -14.55 -0.81
C LEU A 177 -11.23 -14.38 -2.14
N LEU A 178 -10.67 -13.61 -3.06
CA LEU A 178 -11.23 -13.44 -4.40
C LEU A 178 -11.21 -14.77 -5.17
N ILE A 179 -10.08 -15.48 -5.20
CA ILE A 179 -9.96 -16.78 -5.85
C ILE A 179 -10.91 -17.80 -5.19
N LEU A 180 -10.96 -17.85 -3.86
CA LEU A 180 -11.88 -18.71 -3.13
C LEU A 180 -13.34 -18.42 -3.49
N TYR A 181 -13.73 -17.15 -3.54
CA TYR A 181 -15.08 -16.72 -3.93
C TYR A 181 -15.39 -17.14 -5.36
N ILE A 182 -14.50 -16.89 -6.33
CA ILE A 182 -14.68 -17.29 -7.73
C ILE A 182 -14.80 -18.82 -7.83
N THR A 183 -13.98 -19.58 -7.08
CA THR A 183 -14.05 -21.04 -7.06
C THR A 183 -15.39 -21.53 -6.52
N ILE A 184 -15.87 -20.96 -5.42
CA ILE A 184 -17.18 -21.31 -4.85
C ILE A 184 -18.30 -21.01 -5.85
N CYS A 185 -18.27 -19.84 -6.49
CA CYS A 185 -19.26 -19.48 -7.51
C CYS A 185 -19.21 -20.41 -8.72
N ALA A 186 -18.00 -20.75 -9.22
CA ALA A 186 -17.85 -21.68 -10.33
C ALA A 186 -18.45 -23.07 -10.00
N VAL A 187 -18.14 -23.60 -8.83
CA VAL A 187 -18.67 -24.88 -8.36
C VAL A 187 -20.20 -24.81 -8.18
N ALA A 188 -20.72 -23.78 -7.53
CA ALA A 188 -22.16 -23.63 -7.32
C ALA A 188 -22.92 -23.53 -8.65
N MET A 189 -22.41 -22.75 -9.60
CA MET A 189 -23.01 -22.59 -10.94
C MET A 189 -22.96 -23.89 -11.77
N THR A 190 -22.02 -24.79 -11.52
CA THR A 190 -21.98 -26.10 -12.16
C THR A 190 -23.23 -26.91 -11.89
N PHE A 191 -23.80 -26.78 -10.69
CA PHE A 191 -25.02 -27.47 -10.27
C PHE A 191 -26.33 -26.75 -10.62
N LEU A 192 -26.25 -25.40 -10.77
CA LEU A 192 -27.42 -24.57 -11.03
C LEU A 192 -27.61 -24.32 -12.53
N GLU A 193 -26.60 -23.82 -13.21
CA GLU A 193 -26.63 -23.44 -14.64
C GLU A 193 -25.26 -23.60 -15.29
N TRP A 194 -25.08 -24.69 -16.03
CA TRP A 194 -23.83 -25.00 -16.74
C TRP A 194 -23.31 -23.88 -17.66
N PRO A 195 -24.13 -23.19 -18.46
CA PRO A 195 -23.63 -22.10 -19.32
C PRO A 195 -23.04 -20.92 -18.55
N LEU A 196 -23.50 -20.66 -17.32
CA LEU A 196 -22.92 -19.62 -16.46
C LEU A 196 -21.66 -20.12 -15.76
N ALA A 197 -21.58 -21.39 -15.41
CA ALA A 197 -20.39 -21.99 -14.81
C ALA A 197 -19.15 -21.80 -15.66
N THR A 198 -19.24 -21.95 -16.99
CA THR A 198 -18.11 -21.78 -17.93
C THR A 198 -17.50 -20.38 -17.85
N LYS A 199 -18.31 -19.33 -17.63
CA LYS A 199 -17.82 -17.95 -17.46
C LYS A 199 -17.02 -17.77 -16.15
N TRP A 200 -17.45 -18.42 -15.07
CA TRP A 200 -16.74 -18.40 -13.79
C TRP A 200 -15.42 -19.18 -13.84
N TYR A 201 -15.40 -20.33 -14.54
CA TYR A 201 -14.16 -21.09 -14.76
C TYR A 201 -13.16 -20.31 -15.62
N ALA A 202 -13.60 -19.46 -16.53
CA ALA A 202 -12.72 -18.61 -17.32
C ALA A 202 -12.06 -17.47 -16.52
N LEU A 203 -12.56 -17.18 -15.30
CA LEU A 203 -11.98 -16.20 -14.37
C LEU A 203 -10.96 -16.81 -13.40
N LEU A 204 -10.86 -18.13 -13.29
CA LEU A 204 -9.88 -18.88 -12.50
C LEU A 204 -8.56 -19.04 -13.24
#